data_154a41c07579758ddd14016f36419d9b
#
_entry.id   154a41c07579758ddd14016f36419d9b
#
_cell.length_a   1.000
_cell.length_b   1.000
_cell.length_c   1.000
_cell.angle_alpha   90.00
_cell.angle_beta   90.00
_cell.angle_gamma   90.00
#
_symmetry.space_group_name_H-M   'P 1'
#
loop_
_entity.id
_entity.type
_entity.pdbx_description
1 polymer ?
#
loop_
_entity_poly.entity_id
_entity_poly.type
_entity_poly.pdbx_seq_one_letter_code
_entity_poly.pdbx_strand_id
1 'polypeptide(L)'
;IGALTGFTPFKVEADDEPLCHFVESNADTPFFKKMLYTNEIDGIVSHFGQYRNGFLFVMLPPEGGTLELWLSEDKQVVNFKGNYNLRLLRFACWIAYGVATAPFKTVAIHTSTIVCQSKAILFLGESGTGKSTHTRLWRENIQGSVLLNDDSPILRIIDGEPWIYGSPWSGKTPCYKNESYPLAACVRLSQAPFNKI
;
A
#
# COMPACT_ATOMS: atom_id res chain seq x y z
N ILE A 1 -6.32 -0.43 -14.40
CA ILE A 1 -6.03 -1.69 -13.65
C ILE A 1 -5.53 -2.79 -14.60
N GLY A 2 -5.67 -2.61 -15.93
CA GLY A 2 -5.24 -3.61 -16.92
C GLY A 2 -3.75 -3.97 -16.95
N ALA A 3 -2.89 -3.27 -16.20
CA ALA A 3 -1.46 -3.56 -16.09
C ALA A 3 -1.08 -4.46 -14.89
N LEU A 4 -2.07 -4.98 -14.15
CA LEU A 4 -1.86 -5.73 -12.91
C LEU A 4 -1.99 -7.25 -13.12
N THR A 5 -1.66 -7.74 -14.30
CA THR A 5 -1.61 -9.18 -14.57
C THR A 5 -0.59 -9.84 -13.64
N GLY A 6 -1.03 -10.84 -12.87
CA GLY A 6 -0.21 -11.55 -11.89
C GLY A 6 -0.40 -11.12 -10.44
N PHE A 7 -1.11 -10.02 -10.16
CA PHE A 7 -1.53 -9.66 -8.81
C PHE A 7 -2.97 -10.12 -8.56
N THR A 8 -3.17 -11.36 -8.21
CA THR A 8 -4.49 -11.91 -7.90
C THR A 8 -4.51 -12.64 -6.55
N PRO A 9 -4.17 -11.96 -5.43
CA PRO A 9 -4.30 -12.59 -4.12
C PRO A 9 -5.73 -12.55 -3.56
N PHE A 10 -6.64 -11.77 -4.20
CA PHE A 10 -7.99 -11.57 -3.67
C PHE A 10 -9.05 -11.76 -4.77
N LYS A 11 -10.17 -12.38 -4.38
CA LYS A 11 -11.42 -12.24 -5.12
C LYS A 11 -12.03 -10.89 -4.77
N VAL A 12 -12.23 -10.05 -5.78
CA VAL A 12 -12.86 -8.74 -5.63
C VAL A 12 -14.27 -8.84 -6.21
N GLU A 13 -15.28 -8.58 -5.40
CA GLU A 13 -16.68 -8.55 -5.79
C GLU A 13 -17.24 -7.15 -5.49
N ALA A 14 -18.00 -6.59 -6.42
CA ALA A 14 -18.80 -5.41 -6.18
C ALA A 14 -20.15 -5.87 -5.63
N ASP A 15 -20.58 -5.29 -4.54
CA ASP A 15 -21.88 -5.55 -3.92
C ASP A 15 -22.73 -4.30 -4.01
N ASP A 16 -23.94 -4.43 -4.57
CA ASP A 16 -24.90 -3.32 -4.70
C ASP A 16 -25.68 -3.07 -3.41
N GLU A 17 -25.69 -4.03 -2.47
CA GLU A 17 -26.36 -3.89 -1.19
C GLU A 17 -25.44 -3.32 -0.11
N PRO A 18 -25.93 -2.35 0.69
CA PRO A 18 -25.14 -1.78 1.78
C PRO A 18 -24.73 -2.83 2.81
N LEU A 19 -23.42 -3.05 2.97
CA LEU A 19 -22.87 -3.85 4.07
C LEU A 19 -23.27 -3.25 5.44
N CYS A 20 -23.31 -1.91 5.52
CA CYS A 20 -23.85 -1.16 6.64
C CYS A 20 -24.17 0.26 6.19
N HIS A 21 -25.14 0.89 6.84
CA HIS A 21 -25.30 2.34 6.77
C HIS A 21 -24.36 2.93 7.82
N PHE A 22 -23.29 3.56 7.37
CA PHE A 22 -22.45 4.36 8.23
C PHE A 22 -23.16 5.68 8.45
N VAL A 23 -23.72 5.88 9.64
CA VAL A 23 -24.25 7.17 10.06
C VAL A 23 -23.11 7.93 10.72
N GLU A 24 -22.82 9.14 10.23
CA GLU A 24 -21.92 10.06 10.92
C GLU A 24 -22.31 10.16 12.38
N SER A 25 -21.62 9.50 13.24
CA SER A 25 -21.65 9.84 14.65
C SER A 25 -20.71 8.97 15.44
N ASN A 26 -19.70 9.61 15.92
CA ASN A 26 -18.85 9.18 17.03
C ASN A 26 -18.04 7.90 16.80
N ALA A 27 -16.80 7.96 17.25
CA ALA A 27 -15.84 6.86 17.27
C ALA A 27 -16.35 5.55 17.93
N ASP A 28 -17.48 5.61 18.61
CA ASP A 28 -18.19 4.51 19.25
C ASP A 28 -19.33 3.96 18.40
N THR A 29 -19.16 3.95 17.07
CA THR A 29 -20.20 3.40 16.20
C THR A 29 -20.43 1.93 16.51
N PRO A 30 -21.68 1.51 16.74
CA PRO A 30 -22.01 0.12 17.11
C PRO A 30 -21.75 -0.90 16.01
N PHE A 31 -21.27 -0.45 14.84
CA PHE A 31 -20.94 -1.28 13.69
C PHE A 31 -19.66 -2.09 13.87
N PHE A 32 -18.69 -1.56 14.62
CA PHE A 32 -17.46 -2.28 14.87
C PHE A 32 -17.55 -3.12 16.14
N LYS A 33 -17.28 -4.41 16.04
CA LYS A 33 -17.05 -5.26 17.21
C LYS A 33 -15.87 -4.74 18.04
N LYS A 34 -14.86 -4.21 17.35
CA LYS A 34 -13.68 -3.56 17.92
C LYS A 34 -13.13 -2.56 16.93
N MET A 35 -13.12 -1.27 17.29
CA MET A 35 -12.39 -0.25 16.55
C MET A 35 -10.89 -0.43 16.77
N LEU A 36 -10.12 -0.50 15.67
CA LEU A 36 -8.66 -0.69 15.72
C LEU A 36 -7.93 0.59 15.35
N TYR A 37 -8.52 1.44 14.52
CA TYR A 37 -7.85 2.60 13.98
C TYR A 37 -8.84 3.67 13.52
N THR A 38 -8.49 4.92 13.78
CA THR A 38 -9.18 6.10 13.23
C THR A 38 -8.10 7.09 12.81
N ASN A 39 -8.25 7.68 11.65
CA ASN A 39 -7.33 8.70 11.14
C ASN A 39 -8.07 9.70 10.26
N GLU A 40 -7.48 10.89 10.15
CA GLU A 40 -7.89 11.92 9.22
C GLU A 40 -6.68 12.39 8.40
N ILE A 41 -6.77 12.28 7.08
CA ILE A 41 -5.75 12.75 6.16
C ILE A 41 -6.42 13.48 5.01
N ASP A 42 -6.00 14.71 4.74
CA ASP A 42 -6.57 15.57 3.69
C ASP A 42 -8.10 15.75 3.82
N GLY A 43 -8.62 15.82 5.05
CA GLY A 43 -10.05 15.92 5.35
C GLY A 43 -10.82 14.60 5.16
N ILE A 44 -10.17 13.51 4.78
CA ILE A 44 -10.81 12.20 4.69
C ILE A 44 -10.70 11.52 6.05
N VAL A 45 -11.82 11.31 6.72
CA VAL A 45 -11.86 10.51 7.94
C VAL A 45 -11.94 9.04 7.59
N SER A 46 -11.10 8.24 8.22
CA SER A 46 -11.02 6.81 7.96
C SER A 46 -11.13 6.02 9.25
N HIS A 47 -11.95 4.98 9.24
CA HIS A 47 -12.12 4.04 10.34
C HIS A 47 -11.77 2.62 9.88
N PHE A 48 -11.13 1.87 10.76
CA PHE A 48 -10.82 0.46 10.53
C PHE A 48 -11.07 -0.34 11.80
N GLY A 49 -11.71 -1.49 11.66
CA GLY A 49 -12.01 -2.33 12.81
C GLY A 49 -12.54 -3.72 12.46
N GLN A 50 -12.78 -4.51 13.47
CA GLN A 50 -13.43 -5.82 13.33
C GLN A 50 -14.94 -5.63 13.12
N TYR A 51 -15.47 -6.27 12.10
CA TYR A 51 -16.88 -6.22 11.76
C TYR A 51 -17.35 -7.57 11.20
N ARG A 52 -18.43 -8.13 11.76
CA ARG A 52 -18.89 -9.49 11.42
C ARG A 52 -17.74 -10.50 11.50
N ASN A 53 -17.61 -11.38 10.52
CA ASN A 53 -16.50 -12.36 10.42
C ASN A 53 -15.38 -11.77 9.53
N GLY A 54 -14.86 -10.59 9.89
CA GLY A 54 -13.82 -9.95 9.10
C GLY A 54 -13.47 -8.57 9.62
N PHE A 55 -12.98 -7.76 8.69
CA PHE A 55 -12.54 -6.39 8.94
C PHE A 55 -13.29 -5.42 8.02
N LEU A 56 -13.71 -4.31 8.57
CA LEU A 56 -14.33 -3.22 7.81
C LEU A 56 -13.41 -2.00 7.82
N PHE A 57 -13.22 -1.43 6.66
CA PHE A 57 -12.58 -0.16 6.44
C PHE A 57 -13.59 0.82 5.86
N VAL A 58 -13.75 1.98 6.49
CA VAL A 58 -14.69 3.01 6.07
C VAL A 58 -13.93 4.31 5.84
N MET A 59 -14.17 4.97 4.73
CA MET A 59 -13.61 6.27 4.37
C MET A 59 -14.74 7.27 4.13
N LEU A 60 -14.66 8.41 4.78
CA LEU A 60 -15.62 9.50 4.75
C LEU A 60 -14.96 10.75 4.16
N PRO A 61 -15.02 10.97 2.85
CA PRO A 61 -14.46 12.17 2.24
C PRO A 61 -15.32 13.40 2.56
N PRO A 62 -14.74 14.61 2.64
CA PRO A 62 -15.44 15.83 3.00
C PRO A 62 -16.52 16.24 2.00
N GLU A 63 -16.38 15.87 0.73
CA GLU A 63 -17.35 16.11 -0.33
C GLU A 63 -18.58 15.21 -0.27
N GLY A 64 -18.63 14.31 0.69
CA GLY A 64 -19.71 13.33 0.85
C GLY A 64 -19.49 12.05 0.05
N GLY A 65 -20.35 11.07 0.28
CA GLY A 65 -20.21 9.71 -0.20
C GLY A 65 -19.22 8.91 0.65
N THR A 66 -19.59 7.69 0.96
CA THR A 66 -18.79 6.80 1.80
C THR A 66 -18.20 5.70 0.93
N LEU A 67 -16.94 5.35 1.14
CA LEU A 67 -16.37 4.11 0.63
C LEU A 67 -16.22 3.14 1.79
N GLU A 68 -16.81 1.97 1.64
CA GLU A 68 -16.66 0.85 2.56
C GLU A 68 -15.92 -0.28 1.86
N LEU A 69 -14.97 -0.87 2.56
CA LEU A 69 -14.27 -2.06 2.11
C LEU A 69 -14.29 -3.08 3.25
N TRP A 70 -14.93 -4.19 3.02
CA TRP A 70 -14.93 -5.32 3.95
C TRP A 70 -14.00 -6.41 3.46
N LEU A 71 -13.17 -6.92 4.35
CA LEU A 71 -12.24 -8.02 4.12
C LEU A 71 -12.67 -9.19 5.00
N SER A 72 -12.88 -10.37 4.40
CA SER A 72 -13.21 -11.59 5.13
C SER A 72 -12.14 -11.98 6.14
N GLU A 73 -12.51 -12.76 7.17
CA GLU A 73 -11.59 -13.22 8.22
C GLU A 73 -10.44 -14.07 7.63
N ASP A 74 -10.76 -14.93 6.66
CA ASP A 74 -9.79 -15.72 5.91
C ASP A 74 -9.00 -14.90 4.88
N LYS A 75 -9.36 -13.61 4.71
CA LYS A 75 -8.70 -12.64 3.81
C LYS A 75 -8.71 -13.03 2.33
N GLN A 76 -9.66 -13.85 1.94
CA GLN A 76 -9.82 -14.28 0.54
C GLN A 76 -10.83 -13.45 -0.23
N VAL A 77 -11.75 -12.77 0.45
CA VAL A 77 -12.81 -11.97 -0.17
C VAL A 77 -12.72 -10.54 0.29
N VAL A 78 -12.74 -9.62 -0.68
CA VAL A 78 -12.85 -8.18 -0.46
C VAL A 78 -14.10 -7.67 -1.13
N ASN A 79 -15.01 -7.12 -0.36
CA ASN A 79 -16.20 -6.43 -0.88
C ASN A 79 -16.05 -4.95 -0.65
N PHE A 80 -16.34 -4.14 -1.67
CA PHE A 80 -16.41 -2.69 -1.51
C PHE A 80 -17.68 -2.13 -2.08
N LYS A 81 -18.03 -0.97 -1.54
CA LYS A 81 -19.27 -0.34 -1.75
C LYS A 81 -19.17 1.17 -1.54
N GLY A 82 -20.07 1.88 -2.18
CA GLY A 82 -20.21 3.31 -2.03
C GLY A 82 -19.41 4.10 -3.07
N ASN A 83 -18.68 5.10 -2.64
CA ASN A 83 -17.99 6.01 -3.55
C ASN A 83 -16.84 5.33 -4.32
N TYR A 84 -17.00 5.19 -5.63
CA TYR A 84 -15.98 4.61 -6.53
C TYR A 84 -14.89 5.60 -6.96
N ASN A 85 -14.63 6.62 -6.18
CA ASN A 85 -13.47 7.47 -6.42
C ASN A 85 -12.19 6.59 -6.44
N LEU A 86 -11.49 6.61 -7.56
CA LEU A 86 -10.33 5.73 -7.78
C LEU A 86 -9.20 5.96 -6.76
N ARG A 87 -9.06 7.20 -6.24
CA ARG A 87 -8.07 7.52 -5.22
C ARG A 87 -8.41 6.80 -3.90
N LEU A 88 -9.66 6.89 -3.47
CA LEU A 88 -10.13 6.23 -2.25
C LEU A 88 -10.05 4.71 -2.37
N LEU A 89 -10.52 4.17 -3.49
CA LEU A 89 -10.48 2.73 -3.77
C LEU A 89 -9.04 2.20 -3.76
N ARG A 90 -8.12 2.91 -4.41
CA ARG A 90 -6.71 2.53 -4.44
C ARG A 90 -6.11 2.47 -3.03
N PHE A 91 -6.43 3.45 -2.19
CA PHE A 91 -5.96 3.51 -0.81
C PHE A 91 -6.59 2.41 0.06
N ALA A 92 -7.90 2.19 -0.06
CA ALA A 92 -8.60 1.11 0.63
C ALA A 92 -8.04 -0.27 0.26
N CYS A 93 -7.78 -0.52 -1.03
CA CYS A 93 -7.14 -1.76 -1.48
C CYS A 93 -5.72 -1.93 -0.91
N TRP A 94 -4.96 -0.84 -0.80
CA TRP A 94 -3.62 -0.88 -0.20
C TRP A 94 -3.66 -1.29 1.27
N ILE A 95 -4.58 -0.74 2.04
CA ILE A 95 -4.81 -1.11 3.45
C ILE A 95 -5.25 -2.57 3.56
N ALA A 96 -6.26 -2.98 2.77
CA ALA A 96 -6.75 -4.36 2.78
C ALA A 96 -5.64 -5.37 2.44
N TYR A 97 -4.81 -5.05 1.44
CA TYR A 97 -3.64 -5.85 1.10
C TYR A 97 -2.67 -5.99 2.28
N GLY A 98 -2.35 -4.87 2.95
CA GLY A 98 -1.47 -4.88 4.13
C GLY A 98 -1.99 -5.79 5.24
N VAL A 99 -3.29 -5.70 5.55
CA VAL A 99 -3.93 -6.55 6.57
C VAL A 99 -3.93 -8.03 6.14
N ALA A 100 -4.27 -8.30 4.88
CA ALA A 100 -4.34 -9.66 4.36
C ALA A 100 -2.99 -10.37 4.34
N THR A 101 -1.92 -9.64 4.05
CA THR A 101 -0.59 -10.21 3.85
C THR A 101 0.32 -10.18 5.08
N ALA A 102 -0.07 -9.44 6.14
CA ALA A 102 0.70 -9.38 7.39
C ALA A 102 1.05 -10.77 8.00
N PRO A 103 0.13 -11.78 8.02
CA PRO A 103 0.46 -13.10 8.51
C PRO A 103 1.56 -13.82 7.70
N PHE A 104 1.80 -13.39 6.46
CA PHE A 104 2.85 -13.92 5.58
C PHE A 104 4.17 -13.16 5.71
N LYS A 105 4.39 -12.45 6.82
CA LYS A 105 5.59 -11.64 7.09
C LYS A 105 5.86 -10.62 5.98
N THR A 106 4.82 -9.92 5.57
CA THR A 106 4.81 -8.99 4.45
C THR A 106 4.48 -7.59 4.93
N VAL A 107 5.19 -6.59 4.43
CA VAL A 107 4.95 -5.17 4.73
C VAL A 107 5.25 -4.29 3.51
N ALA A 108 4.41 -3.29 3.26
CA ALA A 108 4.69 -2.23 2.31
C ALA A 108 5.67 -1.22 2.93
N ILE A 109 6.66 -0.77 2.17
CA ILE A 109 7.67 0.19 2.64
C ILE A 109 7.65 1.43 1.75
N HIS A 110 7.56 2.61 2.35
CA HIS A 110 7.66 3.87 1.61
C HIS A 110 9.12 4.13 1.18
N THR A 111 9.45 3.72 -0.04
CA THR A 111 10.81 3.80 -0.59
C THR A 111 10.80 3.88 -2.11
N SER A 112 11.88 4.36 -2.71
CA SER A 112 12.17 4.15 -4.13
C SER A 112 13.20 3.04 -4.26
N THR A 113 12.94 2.05 -5.12
CA THR A 113 13.70 0.80 -5.18
C THR A 113 14.31 0.56 -6.54
N ILE A 114 15.61 0.32 -6.55
CA ILE A 114 16.41 -0.10 -7.70
C ILE A 114 16.71 -1.59 -7.62
N VAL A 115 16.75 -2.24 -8.76
CA VAL A 115 17.37 -3.54 -8.93
C VAL A 115 18.70 -3.35 -9.68
N CYS A 116 19.75 -3.89 -9.13
CA CYS A 116 21.08 -3.93 -9.74
C CYS A 116 21.70 -5.30 -9.45
N GLN A 117 22.29 -5.94 -10.47
CA GLN A 117 22.89 -7.28 -10.34
C GLN A 117 21.94 -8.30 -9.68
N SER A 118 20.67 -8.29 -10.10
CA SER A 118 19.61 -9.17 -9.57
C SER A 118 19.34 -9.04 -8.07
N LYS A 119 19.64 -7.88 -7.47
CA LYS A 119 19.40 -7.58 -6.07
C LYS A 119 18.69 -6.24 -5.92
N ALA A 120 17.81 -6.12 -4.95
CA ALA A 120 17.07 -4.90 -4.64
C ALA A 120 17.83 -4.00 -3.66
N ILE A 121 17.83 -2.71 -3.94
CA ILE A 121 18.39 -1.66 -3.09
C ILE A 121 17.30 -0.63 -2.83
N LEU A 122 16.98 -0.37 -1.56
CA LEU A 122 15.93 0.53 -1.12
C LEU A 122 16.51 1.87 -0.71
N PHE A 123 15.97 2.96 -1.27
CA PHE A 123 16.29 4.32 -0.84
C PHE A 123 15.17 4.85 0.04
N LEU A 124 15.44 4.92 1.34
CA LEU A 124 14.52 5.33 2.40
C LEU A 124 14.70 6.81 2.73
N GLY A 125 13.66 7.44 3.20
CA GLY A 125 13.67 8.83 3.65
C GLY A 125 12.27 9.46 3.57
N GLU A 126 12.11 10.61 4.18
CA GLU A 126 10.87 11.36 4.15
C GLU A 126 10.49 11.82 2.72
N SER A 127 9.27 12.30 2.56
CA SER A 127 8.86 12.91 1.29
C SER A 127 9.77 14.10 0.96
N GLY A 128 10.22 14.18 -0.28
CA GLY A 128 11.12 15.28 -0.72
C GLY A 128 12.61 15.07 -0.43
N THR A 129 13.05 14.01 0.24
CA THR A 129 14.48 13.76 0.51
C THR A 129 15.32 13.39 -0.70
N GLY A 130 14.70 13.18 -1.87
CA GLY A 130 15.42 12.86 -3.10
C GLY A 130 15.50 11.37 -3.44
N LYS A 131 14.66 10.51 -2.85
CA LYS A 131 14.61 9.07 -3.16
C LYS A 131 14.53 8.79 -4.66
N SER A 132 13.52 9.35 -5.34
CA SER A 132 13.34 9.17 -6.79
C SER A 132 14.46 9.80 -7.62
N THR A 133 15.11 10.86 -7.10
CA THR A 133 16.29 11.45 -7.73
C THR A 133 17.46 10.47 -7.69
N HIS A 134 17.72 9.83 -6.54
CA HIS A 134 18.77 8.84 -6.41
C HIS A 134 18.54 7.64 -7.33
N THR A 135 17.34 7.08 -7.36
CA THR A 135 17.02 5.96 -8.24
C THR A 135 17.11 6.33 -9.72
N ARG A 136 16.81 7.59 -10.09
CA ARG A 136 17.03 8.10 -11.43
C ARG A 136 18.52 8.16 -11.77
N LEU A 137 19.36 8.72 -10.90
CA LEU A 137 20.80 8.80 -11.09
C LEU A 137 21.45 7.41 -11.20
N TRP A 138 20.98 6.44 -10.44
CA TRP A 138 21.43 5.05 -10.57
C TRP A 138 21.15 4.49 -11.97
N ARG A 139 19.93 4.67 -12.47
CA ARG A 139 19.54 4.19 -13.81
C ARG A 139 20.32 4.88 -14.93
N GLU A 140 20.70 6.13 -14.74
CA GLU A 140 21.46 6.91 -15.73
C GLU A 140 22.96 6.58 -15.72
N ASN A 141 23.53 6.21 -14.58
CA ASN A 141 24.97 6.13 -14.40
C ASN A 141 25.49 4.72 -14.06
N ILE A 142 24.65 3.79 -13.65
CA ILE A 142 25.03 2.44 -13.27
C ILE A 142 24.38 1.45 -14.24
N GLN A 143 25.19 0.86 -15.09
CA GLN A 143 24.73 -0.09 -16.10
C GLN A 143 23.98 -1.26 -15.47
N GLY A 144 22.82 -1.62 -16.05
CA GLY A 144 22.00 -2.72 -15.58
C GLY A 144 21.11 -2.38 -14.38
N SER A 145 21.13 -1.12 -13.92
CA SER A 145 20.18 -0.66 -12.88
C SER A 145 18.82 -0.35 -13.46
N VAL A 146 17.78 -0.92 -12.87
CA VAL A 146 16.38 -0.71 -13.27
C VAL A 146 15.49 -0.36 -12.07
N LEU A 147 14.47 0.45 -12.29
CA LEU A 147 13.49 0.77 -11.26
C LEU A 147 12.57 -0.44 -11.05
N LEU A 148 12.41 -0.88 -9.81
CA LEU A 148 11.45 -1.91 -9.43
C LEU A 148 10.11 -1.30 -9.00
N ASN A 149 10.17 -0.28 -8.14
CA ASN A 149 9.01 0.46 -7.67
C ASN A 149 9.44 1.83 -7.13
N ASP A 150 8.57 2.83 -7.26
CA ASP A 150 8.80 4.19 -6.78
C ASP A 150 7.66 4.63 -5.87
N ASP A 151 7.54 4.06 -4.69
CA ASP A 151 6.68 4.48 -3.59
C ASP A 151 6.42 3.37 -2.55
N SER A 152 5.86 2.24 -2.97
CA SER A 152 5.35 1.21 -2.04
C SER A 152 5.68 -0.21 -2.51
N PRO A 153 6.96 -0.56 -2.68
CA PRO A 153 7.34 -1.95 -2.88
C PRO A 153 6.97 -2.77 -1.63
N ILE A 154 6.87 -4.06 -1.80
CA ILE A 154 6.51 -4.99 -0.73
C ILE A 154 7.76 -5.75 -0.29
N LEU A 155 8.08 -5.66 1.00
CA LEU A 155 9.05 -6.54 1.63
C LEU A 155 8.36 -7.78 2.17
N ARG A 156 8.91 -8.94 1.92
CA ARG A 156 8.47 -10.21 2.47
C ARG A 156 9.67 -11.01 2.95
N ILE A 157 9.52 -11.68 4.12
CA ILE A 157 10.52 -12.62 4.61
C ILE A 157 10.12 -14.02 4.16
N ILE A 158 11.01 -14.66 3.38
CA ILE A 158 10.85 -16.03 2.89
C ILE A 158 12.08 -16.83 3.36
N ASP A 159 11.84 -17.89 4.11
CA ASP A 159 12.89 -18.78 4.66
C ASP A 159 13.99 -18.01 5.43
N GLY A 160 13.59 -16.93 6.12
CA GLY A 160 14.50 -16.07 6.88
C GLY A 160 15.15 -14.95 6.08
N GLU A 161 15.03 -14.97 4.75
CA GLU A 161 15.66 -13.99 3.86
C GLU A 161 14.67 -12.91 3.42
N PRO A 162 15.09 -11.62 3.40
CA PRO A 162 14.26 -10.53 2.93
C PRO A 162 14.22 -10.45 1.39
N TRP A 163 13.01 -10.44 0.85
CA TRP A 163 12.73 -10.26 -0.57
C TRP A 163 11.91 -9.01 -0.81
N ILE A 164 12.21 -8.31 -1.89
CA ILE A 164 11.50 -7.12 -2.32
C ILE A 164 10.74 -7.39 -3.59
N TYR A 165 9.46 -7.10 -3.55
CA TYR A 165 8.53 -7.26 -4.67
C TYR A 165 8.13 -5.88 -5.21
N GLY A 166 7.97 -5.77 -6.51
CA GLY A 166 7.20 -4.69 -7.12
C GLY A 166 5.74 -4.74 -6.64
N SER A 167 5.01 -3.67 -6.83
CA SER A 167 3.64 -3.57 -6.37
C SER A 167 2.76 -2.79 -7.35
N PRO A 168 1.42 -2.91 -7.24
CA PRO A 168 0.49 -2.08 -8.00
C PRO A 168 0.40 -0.63 -7.49
N TRP A 169 1.12 -0.28 -6.43
CA TRP A 169 1.18 1.07 -5.88
C TRP A 169 2.51 1.72 -6.22
N SER A 170 2.46 2.77 -7.02
CA SER A 170 3.62 3.55 -7.43
C SER A 170 3.34 5.04 -7.21
N GLY A 171 4.40 5.80 -6.97
CA GLY A 171 4.35 7.23 -6.75
C GLY A 171 4.31 8.04 -8.05
N LYS A 172 5.15 9.08 -8.11
CA LYS A 172 5.21 9.99 -9.26
C LYS A 172 5.71 9.32 -10.54
N THR A 173 6.57 8.30 -10.41
CA THR A 173 7.06 7.53 -11.54
C THR A 173 6.24 6.24 -11.65
N PRO A 174 5.34 6.11 -12.62
CA PRO A 174 4.57 4.88 -12.81
C PRO A 174 5.48 3.68 -13.03
N CYS A 175 5.41 2.70 -12.13
CA CYS A 175 6.22 1.49 -12.20
C CYS A 175 5.47 0.34 -11.51
N TYR A 176 4.87 -0.54 -12.31
CA TYR A 176 3.99 -1.61 -11.86
C TYR A 176 4.56 -2.95 -12.32
N LYS A 177 5.63 -3.40 -11.65
CA LYS A 177 6.32 -4.64 -12.01
C LYS A 177 5.90 -5.79 -11.09
N ASN A 178 5.58 -6.92 -11.69
CA ASN A 178 5.38 -8.17 -10.97
C ASN A 178 6.70 -8.98 -10.97
N GLU A 179 7.69 -8.42 -10.30
CA GLU A 179 9.03 -8.98 -10.18
C GLU A 179 9.44 -8.98 -8.71
N SER A 180 10.36 -9.87 -8.33
CA SER A 180 10.91 -9.92 -6.97
C SER A 180 12.41 -10.20 -6.98
N TYR A 181 13.10 -9.64 -5.99
CA TYR A 181 14.55 -9.75 -5.86
C TYR A 181 14.96 -9.82 -4.39
N PRO A 182 16.03 -10.54 -4.04
CA PRO A 182 16.57 -10.53 -2.69
C PRO A 182 17.07 -9.12 -2.34
N LEU A 183 16.85 -8.70 -1.10
CA LEU A 183 17.30 -7.42 -0.59
C LEU A 183 18.82 -7.42 -0.41
N ALA A 184 19.51 -6.45 -1.04
CA ALA A 184 20.93 -6.23 -0.83
C ALA A 184 21.24 -5.17 0.21
N ALA A 185 20.50 -4.04 0.18
CA ALA A 185 20.76 -2.91 1.06
C ALA A 185 19.54 -2.01 1.26
N CYS A 186 19.52 -1.35 2.41
CA CYS A 186 18.66 -0.21 2.71
C CYS A 186 19.53 1.02 2.89
N VAL A 187 19.29 2.06 2.12
CA VAL A 187 20.01 3.33 2.16
C VAL A 187 19.07 4.40 2.71
N ARG A 188 19.38 4.95 3.86
CA ARG A 188 18.63 6.08 4.42
C ARG A 188 19.19 7.39 3.90
N LEU A 189 18.35 8.14 3.20
CA LEU A 189 18.70 9.47 2.71
C LEU A 189 18.29 10.55 3.70
N SER A 190 19.13 11.56 3.83
CA SER A 190 18.82 12.81 4.52
C SER A 190 19.36 13.99 3.72
N GLN A 191 18.66 15.12 3.75
CA GLN A 191 19.15 16.33 3.12
C GLN A 191 20.26 16.96 3.99
N ALA A 192 21.34 17.36 3.35
CA ALA A 192 22.44 18.08 3.96
C ALA A 192 22.99 19.13 2.99
N PRO A 193 23.60 20.23 3.47
CA PRO A 193 24.20 21.25 2.61
C PRO A 193 25.45 20.74 1.86
N PHE A 194 25.91 19.55 2.16
CA PHE A 194 27.06 18.91 1.53
C PHE A 194 26.81 17.39 1.38
N ASN A 195 27.46 16.79 0.40
CA ASN A 195 27.39 15.35 0.22
C ASN A 195 28.31 14.64 1.23
N LYS A 196 27.75 13.69 1.96
CA LYS A 196 28.44 12.82 2.90
C LYS A 196 27.85 11.40 2.85
N ILE A 197 28.70 10.42 2.87
CA ILE A 197 28.37 9.00 3.03
C ILE A 197 28.66 8.58 4.46
#